data_4abdba27cb4f18bdcbdd6d701acb8558
#
_entry.id   4abdba27cb4f18bdcbdd6d701acb8558
#
_cell.length_a   1.000
_cell.length_b   1.000
_cell.length_c   1.000
_cell.angle_alpha   90.00
_cell.angle_beta   90.00
_cell.angle_gamma   90.00
#
_symmetry.space_group_name_H-M   'P 1'
#
loop_
_entity.id
_entity.type
_entity.pdbx_description
1 polymer ?
#
loop_
_entity_poly.entity_id
_entity_poly.type
_entity_poly.pdbx_seq_one_letter_code
_entity_poly.pdbx_strand_id
1 'polypeptide(L)'
;MVVIAVSGQPGSGKTTIAREIANILKLPMASSGSIFRELAAKYGMDFLQFHKYAESRAEIDKMVDSIAVERAKEGDVVLEGHLTAWLVKPYADVCIYLKADREVRARRIAIRDGRQPEEALREVEEREELNRRRYLAIYGIDIRDLSIFDLVLDTSYLSINDAVRISLDFVCTSLGFKYMRQVC
;
A
#
# COMPACT_ATOMS: atom_id res chain seq x y z
N MET A 1 13.31 -13.37 -9.31
CA MET A 1 11.99 -12.70 -9.20
C MET A 1 11.99 -11.95 -7.88
N VAL A 2 11.50 -10.72 -7.87
CA VAL A 2 11.49 -9.87 -6.68
C VAL A 2 10.06 -9.38 -6.42
N VAL A 3 9.61 -9.53 -5.19
CA VAL A 3 8.30 -9.03 -4.74
C VAL A 3 8.50 -8.09 -3.54
N ILE A 4 8.11 -6.84 -3.71
CA ILE A 4 8.18 -5.82 -2.67
C ILE A 4 6.75 -5.41 -2.31
N ALA A 5 6.39 -5.54 -1.04
CA ALA A 5 5.08 -5.14 -0.55
C ALA A 5 5.18 -3.88 0.31
N VAL A 6 4.40 -2.86 -0.02
CA VAL A 6 4.34 -1.59 0.72
C VAL A 6 2.96 -1.41 1.30
N SER A 7 2.83 -1.48 2.61
CA SER A 7 1.59 -1.22 3.33
C SER A 7 1.74 -0.06 4.32
N GLY A 8 0.65 0.35 4.94
CA GLY A 8 0.68 1.41 5.95
C GLY A 8 -0.60 2.22 6.02
N GLN A 9 -0.56 3.25 6.84
CA GLN A 9 -1.69 4.09 7.19
C GLN A 9 -2.16 5.00 6.03
N PRO A 10 -3.44 5.40 5.96
CA PRO A 10 -3.90 6.45 5.05
C PRO A 10 -3.06 7.74 5.21
N GLY A 11 -2.59 8.32 4.11
CA GLY A 11 -1.78 9.56 4.14
C GLY A 11 -0.31 9.38 4.53
N SER A 12 0.19 8.15 4.76
CA SER A 12 1.60 7.90 5.12
C SER A 12 2.59 7.99 3.95
N GLY A 13 2.11 8.15 2.71
CA GLY A 13 2.98 8.26 1.53
C GLY A 13 3.24 6.96 0.77
N LYS A 14 2.51 5.87 1.09
CA LYS A 14 2.68 4.54 0.46
C LYS A 14 2.80 4.57 -1.06
N THR A 15 1.80 5.16 -1.72
CA THR A 15 1.73 5.16 -3.19
C THR A 15 2.91 5.89 -3.82
N THR A 16 3.36 6.99 -3.20
CA THR A 16 4.52 7.75 -3.68
C THR A 16 5.79 6.92 -3.56
N ILE A 17 6.05 6.37 -2.38
CA ILE A 17 7.26 5.58 -2.11
C ILE A 17 7.28 4.29 -2.94
N ALA A 18 6.16 3.57 -3.01
CA ALA A 18 6.05 2.35 -3.82
C ALA A 18 6.32 2.64 -5.32
N ARG A 19 5.81 3.77 -5.83
CA ARG A 19 6.03 4.18 -7.21
C ARG A 19 7.50 4.50 -7.48
N GLU A 20 8.15 5.25 -6.61
CA GLU A 20 9.57 5.57 -6.76
C GLU A 20 10.46 4.32 -6.69
N ILE A 21 10.19 3.40 -5.75
CA ILE A 21 10.87 2.10 -5.69
C ILE A 21 10.68 1.35 -7.01
N ALA A 22 9.45 1.25 -7.50
CA ALA A 22 9.14 0.55 -8.75
C ALA A 22 9.87 1.16 -9.95
N ASN A 23 9.87 2.50 -10.06
CA ASN A 23 10.55 3.24 -11.13
C ASN A 23 12.07 3.00 -11.11
N ILE A 24 12.71 3.10 -9.94
CA ILE A 24 14.16 2.95 -9.79
C ILE A 24 14.58 1.51 -10.07
N LEU A 25 13.84 0.53 -9.54
CA LEU A 25 14.11 -0.90 -9.75
C LEU A 25 13.61 -1.43 -11.10
N LYS A 26 12.91 -0.59 -11.88
CA LYS A 26 12.28 -0.95 -13.17
C LYS A 26 11.33 -2.15 -13.04
N LEU A 27 10.60 -2.20 -11.94
CA LEU A 27 9.59 -3.22 -11.68
C LEU A 27 8.19 -2.66 -11.99
N PRO A 28 7.26 -3.48 -12.48
CA PRO A 28 5.87 -3.10 -12.55
C PRO A 28 5.32 -2.83 -11.14
N MET A 29 4.37 -1.91 -11.05
CA MET A 29 3.68 -1.61 -9.80
C MET A 29 2.19 -1.91 -9.93
N ALA A 30 1.62 -2.54 -8.92
CA ALA A 30 0.18 -2.65 -8.76
C ALA A 30 -0.24 -2.17 -7.37
N SER A 31 -1.29 -1.35 -7.32
CA SER A 31 -1.92 -0.95 -6.08
C SER A 31 -3.32 -1.54 -5.98
N SER A 32 -3.84 -1.70 -4.75
CA SER A 32 -5.24 -2.09 -4.56
C SER A 32 -6.18 -1.17 -5.33
N GLY A 33 -5.87 0.14 -5.39
CA GLY A 33 -6.65 1.10 -6.17
C GLY A 33 -6.53 0.93 -7.69
N SER A 34 -5.37 0.50 -8.23
CA SER A 34 -5.24 0.20 -9.66
C SER A 34 -5.98 -1.08 -10.04
N ILE A 35 -5.86 -2.11 -9.21
CA ILE A 35 -6.59 -3.38 -9.39
C ILE A 35 -8.10 -3.15 -9.35
N PHE A 36 -8.58 -2.31 -8.42
CA PHE A 36 -9.99 -1.94 -8.33
C PHE A 36 -10.49 -1.26 -9.62
N ARG A 37 -9.69 -0.36 -10.23
CA ARG A 37 -10.03 0.26 -11.52
C ARG A 37 -10.05 -0.74 -12.68
N GLU A 38 -9.12 -1.67 -12.70
CA GLU A 38 -9.09 -2.74 -13.71
C GLU A 38 -10.34 -3.62 -13.62
N LEU A 39 -10.78 -3.95 -12.39
CA LEU A 39 -12.03 -4.66 -12.18
C LEU A 39 -13.24 -3.84 -12.64
N ALA A 40 -13.31 -2.55 -12.30
CA ALA A 40 -14.38 -1.66 -12.76
C ALA A 40 -14.52 -1.70 -14.29
N ALA A 41 -13.41 -1.58 -15.00
CA ALA A 41 -13.39 -1.69 -16.47
C ALA A 41 -13.88 -3.04 -16.98
N LYS A 42 -13.50 -4.16 -16.32
CA LYS A 42 -13.99 -5.50 -16.67
C LYS A 42 -15.51 -5.66 -16.47
N TYR A 43 -16.08 -4.96 -15.50
CA TYR A 43 -17.52 -4.94 -15.25
C TYR A 43 -18.26 -3.92 -16.14
N GLY A 44 -17.57 -3.21 -17.04
CA GLY A 44 -18.15 -2.19 -17.89
C GLY A 44 -18.65 -0.95 -17.13
N MET A 45 -18.08 -0.70 -15.94
CA MET A 45 -18.47 0.39 -15.05
C MET A 45 -17.35 1.43 -14.95
N ASP A 46 -17.72 2.70 -14.78
CA ASP A 46 -16.77 3.69 -14.33
C ASP A 46 -16.39 3.47 -12.85
N PHE A 47 -15.34 4.18 -12.39
CA PHE A 47 -14.82 4.01 -11.04
C PHE A 47 -15.87 4.26 -9.95
N LEU A 48 -16.69 5.30 -10.11
CA LEU A 48 -17.68 5.68 -9.11
C LEU A 48 -18.87 4.68 -9.07
N GLN A 49 -19.33 4.25 -10.24
CA GLN A 49 -20.36 3.21 -10.36
C GLN A 49 -19.91 1.91 -9.71
N PHE A 50 -18.66 1.50 -9.99
CA PHE A 50 -18.11 0.27 -9.42
C PHE A 50 -17.87 0.40 -7.91
N HIS A 51 -17.50 1.58 -7.42
CA HIS A 51 -17.35 1.83 -5.98
C HIS A 51 -18.69 1.60 -5.25
N LYS A 52 -19.77 2.20 -5.75
CA LYS A 52 -21.12 1.97 -5.22
C LYS A 52 -21.56 0.50 -5.30
N TYR A 53 -21.23 -0.16 -6.41
CA TYR A 53 -21.50 -1.59 -6.60
C TYR A 53 -20.77 -2.44 -5.56
N ALA A 54 -19.55 -2.08 -5.20
CA ALA A 54 -18.70 -2.81 -4.25
C ALA A 54 -19.07 -2.58 -2.76
N GLU A 55 -19.72 -1.45 -2.41
CA GLU A 55 -19.99 -1.06 -1.01
C GLU A 55 -20.64 -2.17 -0.16
N SER A 56 -21.56 -2.95 -0.77
CA SER A 56 -22.29 -4.03 -0.09
C SER A 56 -21.76 -5.43 -0.44
N ARG A 57 -20.60 -5.53 -1.10
CA ARG A 57 -20.09 -6.77 -1.68
C ARG A 57 -18.66 -7.05 -1.26
N ALA A 58 -18.50 -7.73 -0.13
CA ALA A 58 -17.17 -8.14 0.36
C ALA A 58 -16.39 -9.02 -0.64
N GLU A 59 -17.11 -9.65 -1.62
CA GLU A 59 -16.49 -10.42 -2.68
C GLU A 59 -15.58 -9.57 -3.57
N ILE A 60 -15.94 -8.30 -3.80
CA ILE A 60 -15.13 -7.38 -4.62
C ILE A 60 -13.77 -7.13 -3.95
N ASP A 61 -13.76 -6.93 -2.64
CA ASP A 61 -12.51 -6.78 -1.90
C ASP A 61 -11.65 -8.04 -1.98
N LYS A 62 -12.27 -9.19 -1.77
CA LYS A 62 -11.58 -10.49 -1.91
C LYS A 62 -11.04 -10.71 -3.33
N MET A 63 -11.73 -10.20 -4.36
CA MET A 63 -11.23 -10.25 -5.74
C MET A 63 -10.01 -9.34 -5.92
N VAL A 64 -10.03 -8.11 -5.40
CA VAL A 64 -8.87 -7.21 -5.43
C VAL A 64 -7.68 -7.85 -4.74
N ASP A 65 -7.90 -8.41 -3.57
CA ASP A 65 -6.87 -9.03 -2.75
C ASP A 65 -6.31 -10.29 -3.40
N SER A 66 -7.16 -11.13 -4.02
CA SER A 66 -6.70 -12.32 -4.74
C SER A 66 -5.86 -11.98 -5.97
N ILE A 67 -6.21 -10.92 -6.70
CA ILE A 67 -5.40 -10.43 -7.83
C ILE A 67 -4.02 -9.96 -7.34
N ALA A 68 -3.96 -9.27 -6.20
CA ALA A 68 -2.69 -8.86 -5.62
C ALA A 68 -1.82 -10.07 -5.25
N VAL A 69 -2.42 -11.11 -4.68
CA VAL A 69 -1.73 -12.37 -4.35
C VAL A 69 -1.24 -13.09 -5.62
N GLU A 70 -2.05 -13.16 -6.66
CA GLU A 70 -1.62 -13.78 -7.94
C GLU A 70 -0.44 -13.02 -8.55
N ARG A 71 -0.47 -11.69 -8.56
CA ARG A 71 0.68 -10.89 -9.02
C ARG A 71 1.93 -11.11 -8.17
N ALA A 72 1.77 -11.30 -6.85
CA ALA A 72 2.90 -11.66 -5.99
C ALA A 72 3.50 -13.02 -6.36
N LYS A 73 2.66 -14.00 -6.69
CA LYS A 73 3.14 -15.32 -7.14
C LYS A 73 3.86 -15.27 -8.48
N GLU A 74 3.43 -14.40 -9.39
CA GLU A 74 4.10 -14.17 -10.68
C GLU A 74 5.49 -13.53 -10.49
N GLY A 75 5.68 -12.75 -9.41
CA GLY A 75 6.95 -12.12 -9.07
C GLY A 75 7.27 -10.84 -9.84
N ASP A 76 8.45 -10.29 -9.61
CA ASP A 76 8.98 -9.07 -10.23
C ASP A 76 7.98 -7.90 -10.21
N VAL A 77 7.48 -7.57 -9.00
CA VAL A 77 6.43 -6.56 -8.81
C VAL A 77 6.60 -5.79 -7.49
N VAL A 78 6.20 -4.52 -7.51
CA VAL A 78 5.95 -3.72 -6.30
C VAL A 78 4.44 -3.64 -6.08
N LEU A 79 3.98 -4.15 -4.94
CA LEU A 79 2.58 -4.17 -4.55
C LEU A 79 2.30 -3.15 -3.45
N GLU A 80 1.23 -2.37 -3.58
CA GLU A 80 0.86 -1.35 -2.62
C GLU A 80 -0.61 -1.44 -2.21
N GLY A 81 -0.87 -1.33 -0.91
CA GLY A 81 -2.22 -1.25 -0.36
C GLY A 81 -2.24 -1.30 1.16
N HIS A 82 -3.42 -1.10 1.74
CA HIS A 82 -3.56 -1.07 3.19
C HIS A 82 -3.27 -2.44 3.83
N LEU A 83 -3.79 -3.52 3.23
CA LEU A 83 -3.68 -4.89 3.72
C LEU A 83 -2.67 -5.73 2.94
N THR A 84 -2.20 -5.23 1.80
CA THR A 84 -1.48 -6.00 0.79
C THR A 84 -0.31 -6.80 1.37
N ALA A 85 0.54 -6.19 2.21
CA ALA A 85 1.72 -6.89 2.73
C ALA A 85 1.35 -8.10 3.60
N TRP A 86 0.30 -8.04 4.41
CA TRP A 86 -0.16 -9.20 5.20
C TRP A 86 -0.59 -10.36 4.32
N LEU A 87 -1.27 -10.05 3.20
CA LEU A 87 -1.79 -11.08 2.28
C LEU A 87 -0.68 -11.69 1.43
N VAL A 88 0.29 -10.88 1.00
CA VAL A 88 1.35 -11.34 0.10
C VAL A 88 2.65 -11.73 0.82
N LYS A 89 2.72 -11.63 2.17
CA LYS A 89 3.93 -11.98 2.95
C LYS A 89 4.56 -13.32 2.58
N PRO A 90 3.79 -14.40 2.29
CA PRO A 90 4.39 -15.67 1.89
C PRO A 90 5.16 -15.64 0.58
N TYR A 91 4.96 -14.61 -0.24
CA TYR A 91 5.56 -14.44 -1.57
C TYR A 91 6.49 -13.24 -1.66
N ALA A 92 6.44 -12.35 -0.65
CA ALA A 92 7.19 -11.10 -0.64
C ALA A 92 8.62 -11.30 -0.11
N ASP A 93 9.59 -10.78 -0.86
CA ASP A 93 10.99 -10.72 -0.41
C ASP A 93 11.20 -9.61 0.62
N VAL A 94 10.48 -8.50 0.48
CA VAL A 94 10.56 -7.34 1.40
C VAL A 94 9.16 -6.78 1.64
N CYS A 95 8.82 -6.61 2.92
CA CYS A 95 7.60 -5.96 3.38
C CYS A 95 7.92 -4.67 4.13
N ILE A 96 7.43 -3.54 3.63
CA ILE A 96 7.62 -2.21 4.22
C ILE A 96 6.29 -1.71 4.77
N TYR A 97 6.30 -1.22 6.01
CA TYR A 97 5.18 -0.50 6.58
C TYR A 97 5.50 0.98 6.76
N LEU A 98 4.63 1.84 6.24
CA LEU A 98 4.75 3.28 6.38
C LEU A 98 3.69 3.81 7.35
N LYS A 99 4.16 4.54 8.36
CA LYS A 99 3.30 5.27 9.29
C LYS A 99 3.65 6.76 9.28
N ALA A 100 2.79 7.58 9.84
CA ALA A 100 3.07 8.97 10.16
C ALA A 100 2.09 9.45 11.24
N ASP A 101 2.44 10.54 11.90
CA ASP A 101 1.57 11.22 12.85
C ASP A 101 0.22 11.54 12.21
N ARG A 102 -0.84 11.42 12.98
CA ARG A 102 -2.22 11.56 12.51
C ARG A 102 -2.46 12.92 11.85
N GLU A 103 -1.97 13.98 12.46
CA GLU A 103 -2.08 15.36 11.98
C GLU A 103 -1.31 15.57 10.66
N VAL A 104 -0.15 14.94 10.54
CA VAL A 104 0.65 14.95 9.31
C VAL A 104 -0.09 14.26 8.18
N ARG A 105 -0.67 13.10 8.46
CA ARG A 105 -1.45 12.34 7.47
C ARG A 105 -2.72 13.08 7.03
N ALA A 106 -3.45 13.67 7.98
CA ALA A 106 -4.62 14.50 7.71
C ALA A 106 -4.27 15.70 6.82
N ARG A 107 -3.18 16.41 7.13
CA ARG A 107 -2.69 17.53 6.31
C ARG A 107 -2.34 17.10 4.88
N ARG A 108 -1.64 15.97 4.72
CA ARG A 108 -1.28 15.43 3.40
C ARG A 108 -2.52 15.08 2.57
N ILE A 109 -3.54 14.49 3.19
CA ILE A 109 -4.82 14.16 2.56
C ILE A 109 -5.59 15.43 2.21
N ALA A 110 -5.67 16.40 3.12
CA ALA A 110 -6.33 17.68 2.89
C ALA A 110 -5.76 18.41 1.66
N ILE A 111 -4.42 18.51 1.57
CA ILE A 111 -3.72 19.12 0.43
C ILE A 111 -4.02 18.36 -0.87
N ARG A 112 -3.93 17.03 -0.85
CA ARG A 112 -4.17 16.19 -2.03
C ARG A 112 -5.58 16.33 -2.58
N ASP A 113 -6.57 16.38 -1.69
CA ASP A 113 -7.98 16.29 -2.04
C ASP A 113 -8.68 17.66 -2.04
N GLY A 114 -7.96 18.75 -1.76
CA GLY A 114 -8.49 20.12 -1.72
C GLY A 114 -9.54 20.32 -0.62
N ARG A 115 -9.35 19.70 0.56
CA ARG A 115 -10.32 19.72 1.67
C ARG A 115 -9.75 20.41 2.92
N GLN A 116 -10.65 20.68 3.89
CA GLN A 116 -10.24 21.23 5.17
C GLN A 116 -9.49 20.19 6.03
N PRO A 117 -8.45 20.59 6.78
CA PRO A 117 -7.66 19.67 7.60
C PRO A 117 -8.48 18.92 8.65
N GLU A 118 -9.50 19.55 9.23
CA GLU A 118 -10.36 18.96 10.26
C GLU A 118 -11.24 17.83 9.68
N GLU A 119 -11.71 18.00 8.45
CA GLU A 119 -12.46 16.95 7.73
C GLU A 119 -11.57 15.76 7.40
N ALA A 120 -10.37 16.05 6.91
CA ALA A 120 -9.39 15.01 6.61
C ALA A 120 -8.95 14.23 7.86
N LEU A 121 -8.86 14.91 9.01
CA LEU A 121 -8.51 14.28 10.28
C LEU A 121 -9.58 13.27 10.72
N ARG A 122 -10.86 13.65 10.68
CA ARG A 122 -11.96 12.74 10.98
C ARG A 122 -11.97 11.53 10.05
N GLU A 123 -11.78 11.77 8.75
CA GLU A 123 -11.72 10.67 7.76
C GLU A 123 -10.58 9.69 8.05
N VAL A 124 -9.41 10.19 8.42
CA VAL A 124 -8.26 9.33 8.78
C VAL A 124 -8.61 8.40 9.94
N GLU A 125 -9.23 8.94 11.00
CA GLU A 125 -9.63 8.17 12.19
C GLU A 125 -10.70 7.12 11.86
N GLU A 126 -11.74 7.54 11.15
CA GLU A 126 -12.83 6.64 10.75
C GLU A 126 -12.33 5.51 9.84
N ARG A 127 -11.50 5.84 8.84
CA ARG A 127 -10.96 4.83 7.91
C ARG A 127 -10.05 3.82 8.59
N GLU A 128 -9.23 4.25 9.54
CA GLU A 128 -8.35 3.33 10.28
C GLU A 128 -9.16 2.31 11.09
N GLU A 129 -10.17 2.78 11.82
CA GLU A 129 -11.00 1.90 12.65
C GLU A 129 -11.88 0.97 11.79
N LEU A 130 -12.48 1.49 10.72
CA LEU A 130 -13.27 0.69 9.78
C LEU A 130 -12.42 -0.38 9.11
N ASN A 131 -11.22 -0.03 8.63
CA ASN A 131 -10.30 -0.99 8.01
C ASN A 131 -9.87 -2.06 9.01
N ARG A 132 -9.55 -1.68 10.25
CA ARG A 132 -9.15 -2.61 11.30
C ARG A 132 -10.23 -3.64 11.57
N ARG A 133 -11.46 -3.19 11.83
CA ARG A 133 -12.61 -4.08 12.08
C ARG A 133 -12.89 -4.99 10.89
N ARG A 134 -12.86 -4.43 9.70
CA ARG A 134 -13.14 -5.15 8.46
C ARG A 134 -12.11 -6.24 8.20
N TYR A 135 -10.83 -5.94 8.29
CA TYR A 135 -9.77 -6.91 8.03
C TYR A 135 -9.72 -8.00 9.11
N LEU A 136 -9.97 -7.64 10.36
CA LEU A 136 -10.09 -8.62 11.43
C LEU A 136 -11.28 -9.57 11.18
N ALA A 137 -12.44 -9.04 10.76
CA ALA A 137 -13.64 -9.85 10.50
C ALA A 137 -13.51 -10.74 9.26
N ILE A 138 -12.89 -10.26 8.18
CA ILE A 138 -12.82 -10.99 6.90
C ILE A 138 -11.66 -11.98 6.88
N TYR A 139 -10.50 -11.60 7.44
CA TYR A 139 -9.23 -12.33 7.28
C TYR A 139 -8.62 -12.79 8.61
N GLY A 140 -9.16 -12.36 9.76
CA GLY A 140 -8.54 -12.60 11.08
C GLY A 140 -7.24 -11.82 11.27
N ILE A 141 -6.98 -10.79 10.46
CA ILE A 141 -5.74 -10.00 10.49
C ILE A 141 -5.94 -8.74 11.33
N ASP A 142 -5.18 -8.61 12.42
CA ASP A 142 -5.04 -7.32 13.13
C ASP A 142 -3.93 -6.50 12.48
N ILE A 143 -4.30 -5.42 11.78
CA ILE A 143 -3.34 -4.53 11.10
C ILE A 143 -2.46 -3.72 12.06
N ARG A 144 -2.63 -3.85 13.37
CA ARG A 144 -1.71 -3.29 14.37
C ARG A 144 -0.53 -4.21 14.67
N ASP A 145 -0.64 -5.49 14.30
CA ASP A 145 0.50 -6.40 14.36
C ASP A 145 1.45 -6.13 13.21
N LEU A 146 2.53 -5.44 13.51
CA LEU A 146 3.57 -5.08 12.55
C LEU A 146 4.74 -6.08 12.51
N SER A 147 4.64 -7.20 13.19
CA SER A 147 5.71 -8.21 13.30
C SER A 147 6.10 -8.84 11.96
N ILE A 148 5.20 -8.77 10.97
CA ILE A 148 5.46 -9.31 9.63
C ILE A 148 6.35 -8.42 8.75
N PHE A 149 6.54 -7.14 9.14
CA PHE A 149 7.26 -6.18 8.32
C PHE A 149 8.76 -6.22 8.58
N ASP A 150 9.52 -6.16 7.50
CA ASP A 150 10.98 -6.12 7.55
C ASP A 150 11.49 -4.69 7.82
N LEU A 151 10.72 -3.66 7.42
CA LEU A 151 10.94 -2.25 7.73
C LEU A 151 9.64 -1.57 8.15
N VAL A 152 9.68 -0.88 9.30
CA VAL A 152 8.61 0.05 9.73
C VAL A 152 9.19 1.46 9.74
N LEU A 153 8.74 2.32 8.82
CA LEU A 153 9.28 3.67 8.64
C LEU A 153 8.25 4.72 9.05
N ASP A 154 8.63 5.57 9.99
CA ASP A 154 7.87 6.77 10.32
C ASP A 154 8.25 7.92 9.38
N THR A 155 7.28 8.36 8.59
CA THR A 155 7.47 9.41 7.58
C THR A 155 7.05 10.80 8.06
N SER A 156 6.74 10.98 9.35
CA SER A 156 6.20 12.24 9.89
C SER A 156 7.12 13.42 9.60
N TYR A 157 8.42 13.22 9.80
CA TYR A 157 9.46 14.27 9.71
C TYR A 157 10.43 14.07 8.54
N LEU A 158 10.11 13.16 7.64
CA LEU A 158 10.93 12.90 6.46
C LEU A 158 10.40 13.65 5.23
N SER A 159 11.32 14.17 4.42
CA SER A 159 10.97 14.55 3.05
C SER A 159 10.62 13.29 2.23
N ILE A 160 9.92 13.49 1.11
CA ILE A 160 9.62 12.38 0.18
C ILE A 160 10.94 11.72 -0.27
N ASN A 161 11.95 12.51 -0.63
CA ASN A 161 13.24 12.01 -1.10
C ASN A 161 13.96 11.18 -0.03
N ASP A 162 13.95 11.64 1.24
CA ASP A 162 14.58 10.89 2.32
C ASP A 162 13.85 9.57 2.60
N ALA A 163 12.52 9.59 2.62
CA ALA A 163 11.73 8.39 2.83
C ALA A 163 11.93 7.36 1.69
N VAL A 164 12.02 7.83 0.43
CA VAL A 164 12.35 6.98 -0.74
C VAL A 164 13.74 6.40 -0.59
N ARG A 165 14.74 7.23 -0.31
CA ARG A 165 16.13 6.80 -0.15
C ARG A 165 16.28 5.73 0.93
N ILE A 166 15.75 5.97 2.13
CA ILE A 166 15.80 5.00 3.24
C ILE A 166 15.13 3.68 2.86
N SER A 167 13.95 3.77 2.23
CA SER A 167 13.22 2.57 1.81
C SER A 167 13.97 1.79 0.73
N LEU A 168 14.57 2.49 -0.23
CA LEU A 168 15.35 1.88 -1.32
C LEU A 168 16.63 1.25 -0.80
N ASP A 169 17.39 1.96 0.05
CA ASP A 169 18.62 1.44 0.67
C ASP A 169 18.31 0.15 1.46
N PHE A 170 17.19 0.13 2.18
CA PHE A 170 16.76 -1.07 2.89
C PHE A 170 16.44 -2.22 1.92
N VAL A 171 15.68 -1.94 0.86
CA VAL A 171 15.33 -2.94 -0.17
C VAL A 171 16.57 -3.49 -0.83
N CYS A 172 17.49 -2.64 -1.30
CA CYS A 172 18.73 -3.04 -1.95
C CYS A 172 19.59 -3.91 -1.02
N THR A 173 19.70 -3.53 0.26
CA THR A 173 20.45 -4.30 1.25
C THR A 173 19.82 -5.65 1.52
N SER A 174 18.48 -5.70 1.66
CA SER A 174 17.74 -6.94 1.95
C SER A 174 17.77 -7.93 0.79
N LEU A 175 17.72 -7.43 -0.44
CA LEU A 175 17.79 -8.27 -1.65
C LEU A 175 19.21 -8.74 -1.98
N GLY A 176 20.21 -8.18 -1.31
CA GLY A 176 21.61 -8.51 -1.48
C GLY A 176 22.22 -8.03 -2.81
N PHE A 177 23.51 -8.35 -3.00
CA PHE A 177 24.32 -7.85 -4.11
C PHE A 177 23.82 -8.19 -5.52
N LYS A 178 22.87 -9.10 -5.65
CA LYS A 178 22.36 -9.53 -6.96
C LYS A 178 21.67 -8.40 -7.73
N TYR A 179 21.02 -7.49 -7.00
CA TYR A 179 20.32 -6.32 -7.57
C TYR A 179 21.14 -5.03 -7.49
N MET A 180 22.05 -4.90 -6.53
CA MET A 180 22.87 -3.69 -6.33
C MET A 180 23.78 -3.35 -7.51
N ARG A 181 24.20 -4.33 -8.32
CA ARG A 181 25.05 -4.10 -9.48
C ARG A 181 24.36 -3.37 -10.63
N GLN A 182 23.04 -3.23 -10.61
CA GLN A 182 22.29 -2.60 -11.71
C GLN A 182 21.66 -1.26 -11.33
N VAL A 183 21.52 -0.93 -10.05
CA VAL A 183 20.67 0.19 -9.59
C VAL A 183 21.32 1.03 -8.50
N CYS A 184 22.15 0.48 -7.66
CA CYS A 184 22.92 1.16 -6.62
C CYS A 184 24.39 1.21 -7.00
#